data_b4c253663342e5e6b4c861a7fb983e73
#
_entry.id   b4c253663342e5e6b4c861a7fb983e73
#
_cell.length_a   1.000
_cell.length_b   1.000
_cell.length_c   1.000
_cell.angle_alpha   90.00
_cell.angle_beta   90.00
_cell.angle_gamma   90.00
#
_symmetry.space_group_name_H-M   'P 1'
#
loop_
_entity.id
_entity.type
_entity.pdbx_description
1 polymer ?
#
loop_
_entity_poly.entity_id
_entity_poly.type
_entity_poly.pdbx_seq_one_letter_code
_entity_poly.pdbx_strand_id
1 'polypeptide(L)'
;MFYQMITNARDRWLASSDCVIKNLIAYIEITGQMRDAQIDAIKTYLFLKIGCGCQSLSHLFQEGRFNTLDLQTVELSAASKAYLESHPGAAALLEYACLKNDSGEQVSKRLEEQLHKDPEVVDHRRFFHDAFYGISYTDYLFSLPMGAGKTYLMAAFIYLDLYFAMNEPQNPAFAHNFIVFAPSGLKSSVVPSLKTIQKFDPAWVIPAGAVCFQHKTHALF
;
A
#
# COMPACT_ATOMS: atom_id res chain seq x y z
N MET A 1 12.46 3.43 -2.66
CA MET A 1 12.19 3.47 -4.11
C MET A 1 10.87 2.80 -4.48
N PHE A 2 10.64 1.50 -4.25
CA PHE A 2 9.30 0.91 -4.47
C PHE A 2 8.19 1.65 -3.72
N TYR A 3 8.44 2.04 -2.48
CA TYR A 3 7.49 2.84 -1.70
C TYR A 3 7.14 4.17 -2.39
N GLN A 4 8.10 4.84 -3.03
CA GLN A 4 7.84 6.07 -3.78
C GLN A 4 6.89 5.85 -4.95
N MET A 5 7.05 4.75 -5.72
CA MET A 5 6.13 4.41 -6.81
C MET A 5 4.73 4.11 -6.28
N ILE A 6 4.63 3.35 -5.18
CA ILE A 6 3.36 3.08 -4.51
C ILE A 6 2.68 4.38 -4.06
N THR A 7 3.44 5.29 -3.46
CA THR A 7 2.94 6.58 -2.96
C THR A 7 2.44 7.46 -4.11
N ASN A 8 3.22 7.57 -5.21
CA ASN A 8 2.81 8.34 -6.38
C ASN A 8 1.50 7.78 -6.99
N ALA A 9 1.40 6.47 -7.15
CA ALA A 9 0.20 5.83 -7.67
C ALA A 9 -1.00 5.98 -6.72
N ARG A 10 -0.79 5.87 -5.41
CA ARG A 10 -1.78 6.13 -4.37
C ARG A 10 -2.33 7.54 -4.46
N ASP A 11 -1.46 8.54 -4.53
CA ASP A 11 -1.86 9.95 -4.53
C ASP A 11 -2.64 10.28 -5.80
N ARG A 12 -2.25 9.70 -6.95
CA ARG A 12 -3.03 9.78 -8.20
C ARG A 12 -4.41 9.14 -8.04
N TRP A 13 -4.50 7.96 -7.44
CA TRP A 13 -5.77 7.30 -7.18
C TRP A 13 -6.66 8.09 -6.22
N LEU A 14 -6.12 8.62 -5.13
CA LEU A 14 -6.86 9.47 -4.19
C LEU A 14 -7.44 10.73 -4.86
N ALA A 15 -6.75 11.28 -5.85
CA ALA A 15 -7.24 12.43 -6.62
C ALA A 15 -8.30 12.05 -7.67
N SER A 16 -8.30 10.80 -8.16
CA SER A 16 -9.16 10.34 -9.24
C SER A 16 -10.63 10.15 -8.80
N SER A 17 -11.55 10.06 -9.77
CA SER A 17 -12.96 9.67 -9.54
C SER A 17 -13.12 8.26 -9.00
N ASP A 18 -12.13 7.38 -9.24
CA ASP A 18 -12.18 5.96 -8.88
C ASP A 18 -11.99 5.72 -7.37
N CYS A 19 -11.53 6.74 -6.64
CA CYS A 19 -11.41 6.66 -5.19
C CYS A 19 -12.77 6.86 -4.51
N VAL A 20 -13.40 5.76 -4.12
CA VAL A 20 -14.71 5.74 -3.45
C VAL A 20 -14.65 6.12 -1.96
N ILE A 21 -13.45 6.21 -1.37
CA ILE A 21 -13.24 6.44 0.06
C ILE A 21 -12.75 7.86 0.41
N LYS A 22 -12.86 8.82 -0.51
CA LYS A 22 -12.40 10.21 -0.26
C LYS A 22 -12.97 10.80 1.01
N ASN A 23 -14.26 10.58 1.26
CA ASN A 23 -14.94 11.11 2.45
C ASN A 23 -14.41 10.46 3.75
N LEU A 24 -14.05 9.18 3.72
CA LEU A 24 -13.46 8.49 4.84
C LEU A 24 -12.05 9.04 5.15
N ILE A 25 -11.23 9.24 4.12
CA ILE A 25 -9.90 9.84 4.29
C ILE A 25 -10.02 11.26 4.85
N ALA A 26 -10.87 12.10 4.28
CA ALA A 26 -11.12 13.45 4.78
C ALA A 26 -11.61 13.45 6.26
N TYR A 27 -12.46 12.51 6.62
CA TYR A 27 -12.90 12.34 7.99
C TYR A 27 -11.72 12.04 8.93
N ILE A 28 -10.86 11.06 8.59
CA ILE A 28 -9.68 10.68 9.39
C ILE A 28 -8.72 11.87 9.58
N GLU A 29 -8.51 12.66 8.53
CA GLU A 29 -7.69 13.87 8.59
C GLU A 29 -8.28 14.94 9.50
N ILE A 30 -9.60 15.18 9.38
CA ILE A 30 -10.30 16.24 10.14
C ILE A 30 -10.39 15.89 11.64
N THR A 31 -10.55 14.61 12.00
CA THR A 31 -10.61 14.21 13.43
C THR A 31 -9.33 14.55 14.19
N GLY A 32 -8.18 14.63 13.50
CA GLY A 32 -6.88 14.98 14.06
C GLY A 32 -6.36 14.05 15.15
N GLN A 33 -6.93 12.86 15.29
CA GLN A 33 -6.56 11.89 16.33
C GLN A 33 -5.36 11.02 15.91
N MET A 34 -5.19 10.82 14.58
CA MET A 34 -4.07 10.08 14.03
C MET A 34 -2.94 11.04 13.62
N ARG A 35 -1.69 10.61 13.79
CA ARG A 35 -0.51 11.39 13.37
C ARG A 35 -0.31 11.29 11.85
N ASP A 36 0.37 12.25 11.25
CA ASP A 36 0.62 12.30 9.79
C ASP A 36 1.17 11.00 9.22
N ALA A 37 2.18 10.42 9.87
CA ALA A 37 2.76 9.14 9.44
C ALA A 37 1.77 7.95 9.52
N GLN A 38 0.82 8.00 10.46
CA GLN A 38 -0.24 7.00 10.56
C GLN A 38 -1.31 7.22 9.49
N ILE A 39 -1.69 8.46 9.23
CA ILE A 39 -2.63 8.82 8.15
C ILE A 39 -2.06 8.41 6.80
N ASP A 40 -0.78 8.68 6.55
CA ASP A 40 -0.10 8.27 5.32
C ASP A 40 -0.09 6.73 5.16
N ALA A 41 0.19 6.00 6.23
CA ALA A 41 0.11 4.55 6.24
C ALA A 41 -1.32 4.02 6.01
N ILE A 42 -2.34 4.66 6.59
CA ILE A 42 -3.76 4.31 6.38
C ILE A 42 -4.16 4.53 4.92
N LYS A 43 -3.78 5.67 4.33
CA LYS A 43 -4.01 5.95 2.91
C LYS A 43 -3.41 4.87 2.02
N THR A 44 -2.16 4.50 2.29
CA THR A 44 -1.45 3.44 1.54
C THR A 44 -2.12 2.08 1.73
N TYR A 45 -2.49 1.74 2.96
CA TYR A 45 -3.20 0.49 3.27
C TYR A 45 -4.53 0.37 2.52
N LEU A 46 -5.36 1.40 2.57
CA LEU A 46 -6.65 1.42 1.89
C LEU A 46 -6.50 1.43 0.36
N PHE A 47 -5.49 2.12 -0.18
CA PHE A 47 -5.17 2.04 -1.60
C PHE A 47 -4.82 0.62 -2.03
N LEU A 48 -3.96 -0.08 -1.29
CA LEU A 48 -3.57 -1.47 -1.60
C LEU A 48 -4.76 -2.43 -1.47
N LYS A 49 -5.63 -2.22 -0.49
CA LYS A 49 -6.82 -3.06 -0.27
C LYS A 49 -7.92 -2.82 -1.32
N ILE A 50 -8.25 -1.55 -1.57
CA ILE A 50 -9.40 -1.14 -2.40
C ILE A 50 -8.95 -0.85 -3.82
N GLY A 51 -8.01 0.07 -4.01
CA GLY A 51 -7.54 0.48 -5.32
C GLY A 51 -6.77 -0.61 -6.07
N CYS A 52 -6.09 -1.51 -5.34
CA CYS A 52 -5.28 -2.61 -5.90
C CYS A 52 -5.87 -4.01 -5.64
N GLY A 53 -7.06 -4.13 -5.05
CA GLY A 53 -7.75 -5.40 -4.85
C GLY A 53 -7.03 -6.37 -3.91
N CYS A 54 -6.22 -5.87 -2.97
CA CYS A 54 -5.49 -6.68 -1.97
C CYS A 54 -4.55 -7.74 -2.58
N GLN A 55 -3.94 -7.44 -3.72
CA GLN A 55 -3.02 -8.36 -4.41
C GLN A 55 -1.59 -8.23 -3.90
N SER A 56 -0.73 -9.22 -4.17
CA SER A 56 0.69 -9.17 -3.79
C SER A 56 1.43 -8.03 -4.50
N LEU A 57 2.41 -7.42 -3.83
CA LEU A 57 3.20 -6.34 -4.42
C LEU A 57 3.93 -6.81 -5.69
N SER A 58 4.46 -8.03 -5.69
CA SER A 58 5.10 -8.63 -6.85
C SER A 58 4.17 -8.61 -8.07
N HIS A 59 2.92 -9.07 -7.91
CA HIS A 59 1.94 -9.09 -8.99
C HIS A 59 1.58 -7.67 -9.46
N LEU A 60 1.32 -6.74 -8.52
CA LEU A 60 0.96 -5.36 -8.84
C LEU A 60 2.06 -4.64 -9.64
N PHE A 61 3.34 -4.86 -9.30
CA PHE A 61 4.44 -4.31 -10.07
C PHE A 61 4.60 -4.99 -11.45
N GLN A 62 4.42 -6.30 -11.54
CA GLN A 62 4.46 -7.02 -12.82
C GLN A 62 3.37 -6.55 -13.79
N GLU A 63 2.19 -6.20 -13.28
CA GLU A 63 1.07 -5.65 -14.06
C GLU A 63 1.15 -4.13 -14.26
N GLY A 64 2.21 -3.46 -13.76
CA GLY A 64 2.43 -2.04 -13.92
C GLY A 64 1.42 -1.13 -13.18
N ARG A 65 0.77 -1.64 -12.12
CA ARG A 65 -0.26 -0.88 -11.36
C ARG A 65 0.28 0.37 -10.69
N PHE A 66 1.58 0.41 -10.43
CA PHE A 66 2.26 1.57 -9.84
C PHE A 66 3.03 2.41 -10.85
N ASN A 67 2.88 2.13 -12.14
CA ASN A 67 3.50 2.94 -13.18
C ASN A 67 2.83 4.31 -13.27
N THR A 68 3.63 5.35 -13.11
CA THR A 68 3.19 6.75 -13.26
C THR A 68 3.96 7.50 -14.34
N LEU A 69 4.90 6.82 -15.02
CA LEU A 69 5.75 7.38 -16.05
C LEU A 69 4.93 7.77 -17.28
N ASP A 70 5.05 9.01 -17.71
CA ASP A 70 4.53 9.46 -19.00
C ASP A 70 5.55 9.15 -20.09
N LEU A 71 5.31 8.10 -20.85
CA LEU A 71 6.19 7.67 -21.95
C LEU A 71 6.30 8.71 -23.09
N GLN A 72 5.44 9.72 -23.14
CA GLN A 72 5.54 10.81 -24.11
C GLN A 72 6.67 11.78 -23.77
N THR A 73 7.06 11.85 -22.50
CA THR A 73 8.12 12.74 -22.00
C THR A 73 9.51 12.10 -22.05
N VAL A 74 9.58 10.82 -22.37
CA VAL A 74 10.85 10.06 -22.41
C VAL A 74 11.34 9.91 -23.84
N GLU A 75 12.62 10.16 -24.08
CA GLU A 75 13.26 9.98 -25.39
C GLU A 75 13.48 8.49 -25.67
N LEU A 76 12.54 7.88 -26.38
CA LEU A 76 12.54 6.47 -26.75
C LEU A 76 12.42 6.30 -28.26
N SER A 77 12.97 5.19 -28.80
CA SER A 77 12.66 4.79 -30.16
C SER A 77 11.17 4.45 -30.32
N ALA A 78 10.60 4.57 -31.49
CA ALA A 78 9.20 4.22 -31.75
C ALA A 78 8.89 2.77 -31.37
N ALA A 79 9.82 1.85 -31.61
CA ALA A 79 9.68 0.43 -31.25
C ALA A 79 9.67 0.23 -29.72
N SER A 80 10.64 0.82 -29.01
CA SER A 80 10.72 0.74 -27.55
C SER A 80 9.48 1.34 -26.88
N LYS A 81 8.99 2.46 -27.40
CA LYS A 81 7.78 3.12 -26.90
C LYS A 81 6.54 2.22 -27.08
N ALA A 82 6.32 1.68 -28.26
CA ALA A 82 5.20 0.79 -28.53
C ALA A 82 5.24 -0.47 -27.63
N TYR A 83 6.44 -1.03 -27.39
CA TYR A 83 6.61 -2.15 -26.49
C TYR A 83 6.22 -1.79 -25.06
N LEU A 84 6.73 -0.68 -24.51
CA LEU A 84 6.45 -0.23 -23.15
C LEU A 84 4.97 0.17 -22.96
N GLU A 85 4.32 0.74 -23.96
CA GLU A 85 2.88 1.02 -23.95
C GLU A 85 2.04 -0.26 -23.87
N SER A 86 2.49 -1.34 -24.51
CA SER A 86 1.82 -2.65 -24.47
C SER A 86 2.19 -3.51 -23.25
N HIS A 87 3.26 -3.15 -22.52
CA HIS A 87 3.77 -3.89 -21.36
C HIS A 87 3.94 -2.95 -20.15
N PRO A 88 2.85 -2.62 -19.43
CA PRO A 88 2.90 -1.65 -18.32
C PRO A 88 3.88 -2.03 -17.21
N GLY A 89 4.12 -3.33 -16.97
CA GLY A 89 5.15 -3.80 -16.02
C GLY A 89 6.57 -3.46 -16.46
N ALA A 90 6.86 -3.52 -17.76
CA ALA A 90 8.16 -3.07 -18.27
C ALA A 90 8.32 -1.56 -18.17
N ALA A 91 7.23 -0.79 -18.37
CA ALA A 91 7.22 0.66 -18.13
C ALA A 91 7.42 1.00 -16.65
N ALA A 92 6.82 0.24 -15.72
CA ALA A 92 7.07 0.38 -14.29
C ALA A 92 8.54 0.07 -13.93
N LEU A 93 9.17 -0.87 -14.62
CA LEU A 93 10.59 -1.17 -14.43
C LEU A 93 11.49 -0.02 -14.95
N LEU A 94 11.12 0.62 -16.05
CA LEU A 94 11.80 1.82 -16.53
C LEU A 94 11.65 2.96 -15.53
N GLU A 95 10.45 3.23 -15.01
CA GLU A 95 10.24 4.24 -13.96
C GLU A 95 11.12 3.95 -12.75
N TYR A 96 11.15 2.68 -12.28
CA TYR A 96 12.02 2.26 -11.18
C TYR A 96 13.50 2.55 -11.45
N ALA A 97 13.99 2.23 -12.66
CA ALA A 97 15.39 2.45 -13.03
C ALA A 97 15.78 3.95 -13.04
N CYS A 98 14.83 4.82 -13.37
CA CYS A 98 15.01 6.28 -13.41
C CYS A 98 14.92 6.94 -12.02
N LEU A 99 14.37 6.27 -11.00
CA LEU A 99 14.28 6.85 -9.65
C LEU A 99 15.65 7.16 -9.08
N LYS A 100 15.69 8.13 -8.17
CA LYS A 100 16.90 8.51 -7.44
C LYS A 100 16.82 8.01 -6.00
N ASN A 101 17.95 7.53 -5.48
CA ASN A 101 18.09 7.19 -4.06
C ASN A 101 18.20 8.45 -3.18
N ASP A 102 18.31 8.28 -1.87
CA ASP A 102 18.42 9.37 -0.91
C ASP A 102 19.70 10.22 -1.11
N SER A 103 20.72 9.66 -1.78
CA SER A 103 21.95 10.36 -2.15
C SER A 103 21.82 11.14 -3.47
N GLY A 104 20.65 11.08 -4.13
CA GLY A 104 20.42 11.73 -5.43
C GLY A 104 20.96 10.92 -6.63
N GLU A 105 21.51 9.73 -6.40
CA GLU A 105 22.02 8.86 -7.46
C GLU A 105 20.87 8.03 -8.04
N GLN A 106 20.91 7.86 -9.34
CA GLN A 106 19.92 7.03 -10.04
C GLN A 106 20.07 5.55 -9.67
N VAL A 107 18.95 4.85 -9.55
CA VAL A 107 18.89 3.45 -9.14
C VAL A 107 19.69 2.55 -10.07
N SER A 108 19.50 2.68 -11.38
CA SER A 108 20.26 1.90 -12.35
C SER A 108 20.26 2.53 -13.75
N LYS A 109 21.32 3.25 -14.08
CA LYS A 109 21.56 3.75 -15.45
C LYS A 109 21.62 2.62 -16.47
N ARG A 110 22.28 1.51 -16.13
CA ARG A 110 22.41 0.37 -17.02
C ARG A 110 21.06 -0.24 -17.38
N LEU A 111 20.16 -0.36 -16.42
CA LEU A 111 18.82 -0.90 -16.64
C LEU A 111 17.98 0.08 -17.48
N GLU A 112 18.07 1.38 -17.19
CA GLU A 112 17.44 2.43 -18.00
C GLU A 112 17.91 2.37 -19.44
N GLU A 113 19.22 2.39 -19.70
CA GLU A 113 19.81 2.32 -21.04
C GLU A 113 19.36 1.06 -21.79
N GLN A 114 19.28 -0.09 -21.10
CA GLN A 114 18.82 -1.34 -21.69
C GLN A 114 17.34 -1.26 -22.08
N LEU A 115 16.48 -0.71 -21.20
CA LEU A 115 15.05 -0.57 -21.47
C LEU A 115 14.77 0.50 -22.54
N HIS A 116 15.62 1.51 -22.69
CA HIS A 116 15.53 2.48 -23.78
C HIS A 116 15.86 1.85 -25.14
N LYS A 117 16.91 1.02 -25.16
CA LYS A 117 17.42 0.42 -26.39
C LYS A 117 16.61 -0.78 -26.85
N ASP A 118 16.31 -1.71 -25.94
CA ASP A 118 15.76 -3.01 -26.23
C ASP A 118 14.97 -3.54 -25.00
N PRO A 119 13.79 -2.99 -24.75
CA PRO A 119 13.00 -3.32 -23.56
C PRO A 119 12.51 -4.78 -23.53
N GLU A 120 12.37 -5.43 -24.68
CA GLU A 120 11.88 -6.82 -24.79
C GLU A 120 12.88 -7.86 -24.28
N VAL A 121 14.18 -7.51 -24.21
CA VAL A 121 15.23 -8.40 -23.67
C VAL A 121 15.18 -8.46 -22.13
N VAL A 122 14.51 -7.49 -21.48
CA VAL A 122 14.44 -7.42 -20.03
C VAL A 122 13.20 -8.11 -19.49
N ASP A 123 13.38 -9.22 -18.80
CA ASP A 123 12.29 -9.93 -18.13
C ASP A 123 11.85 -9.16 -16.86
N HIS A 124 10.96 -8.19 -17.05
CA HIS A 124 10.40 -7.38 -15.95
C HIS A 124 9.61 -8.22 -14.95
N ARG A 125 8.96 -9.32 -15.39
CA ARG A 125 8.19 -10.19 -14.50
C ARG A 125 9.12 -10.92 -13.54
N ARG A 126 10.20 -11.48 -14.06
CA ARG A 126 11.21 -12.13 -13.22
C ARG A 126 11.88 -11.14 -12.29
N PHE A 127 12.21 -9.94 -12.78
CA PHE A 127 12.79 -8.90 -11.94
C PHE A 127 11.93 -8.61 -10.71
N PHE A 128 10.64 -8.33 -10.89
CA PHE A 128 9.74 -8.03 -9.77
C PHE A 128 9.48 -9.26 -8.90
N HIS A 129 9.37 -10.45 -9.49
CA HIS A 129 9.27 -11.68 -8.71
C HIS A 129 10.45 -11.83 -7.74
N ASP A 130 11.68 -11.68 -8.24
CA ASP A 130 12.90 -11.84 -7.44
C ASP A 130 13.06 -10.68 -6.44
N ALA A 131 12.71 -9.44 -6.81
CA ALA A 131 12.76 -8.28 -5.93
C ALA A 131 11.82 -8.41 -4.71
N PHE A 132 10.72 -9.16 -4.84
CA PHE A 132 9.78 -9.47 -3.77
C PHE A 132 9.90 -10.92 -3.27
N TYR A 133 11.10 -11.51 -3.37
CA TYR A 133 11.45 -12.84 -2.83
C TYR A 133 10.54 -13.99 -3.29
N GLY A 134 9.92 -13.88 -4.46
CA GLY A 134 9.00 -14.89 -5.00
C GLY A 134 7.69 -15.04 -4.22
N ILE A 135 7.34 -14.07 -3.37
CA ILE A 135 6.11 -14.10 -2.58
C ILE A 135 4.90 -13.90 -3.51
N SER A 136 3.99 -14.89 -3.54
CA SER A 136 2.80 -14.88 -4.36
C SER A 136 1.51 -14.50 -3.61
N TYR A 137 1.55 -14.51 -2.28
CA TYR A 137 0.44 -14.07 -1.43
C TYR A 137 0.56 -12.61 -1.04
N THR A 138 -0.53 -12.03 -0.52
CA THR A 138 -0.54 -10.66 -0.02
C THR A 138 0.32 -10.56 1.25
N ASP A 139 1.35 -9.72 1.17
CA ASP A 139 2.27 -9.42 2.27
C ASP A 139 2.65 -7.95 2.22
N TYR A 140 2.22 -7.18 3.23
CA TYR A 140 2.49 -5.75 3.32
C TYR A 140 3.25 -5.42 4.60
N LEU A 141 4.47 -4.92 4.46
CA LEU A 141 5.27 -4.44 5.57
C LEU A 141 5.16 -2.92 5.73
N PHE A 142 4.60 -2.47 6.86
CA PHE A 142 4.56 -1.06 7.24
C PHE A 142 5.67 -0.75 8.26
N SER A 143 6.70 -0.04 7.83
CA SER A 143 7.81 0.38 8.68
C SER A 143 7.64 1.85 9.08
N LEU A 144 7.38 2.10 10.37
CA LEU A 144 7.27 3.44 10.92
C LEU A 144 8.39 3.70 11.94
N PRO A 145 8.81 4.96 12.13
CA PRO A 145 9.80 5.33 13.14
C PRO A 145 9.38 4.89 14.55
N MET A 146 10.37 4.80 15.44
CA MET A 146 10.11 4.57 16.86
C MET A 146 9.26 5.73 17.40
N GLY A 147 8.26 5.43 18.23
CA GLY A 147 7.39 6.45 18.79
C GLY A 147 6.25 6.93 17.88
N ALA A 148 6.19 6.49 16.61
CA ALA A 148 5.12 6.87 15.68
C ALA A 148 3.74 6.27 15.99
N GLY A 149 3.60 5.47 17.06
CA GLY A 149 2.32 4.90 17.48
C GLY A 149 1.88 3.68 16.66
N LYS A 150 2.81 2.76 16.36
CA LYS A 150 2.54 1.54 15.58
C LYS A 150 1.33 0.73 16.09
N THR A 151 1.13 0.65 17.41
CA THR A 151 0.02 -0.09 18.02
C THR A 151 -1.32 0.56 17.70
N TYR A 152 -1.39 1.88 17.70
CA TYR A 152 -2.60 2.61 17.28
C TYR A 152 -2.88 2.42 15.80
N LEU A 153 -1.83 2.41 14.95
CA LEU A 153 -1.97 2.12 13.52
C LEU A 153 -2.48 0.70 13.28
N MET A 154 -1.95 -0.28 14.02
CA MET A 154 -2.43 -1.67 13.94
C MET A 154 -3.90 -1.77 14.35
N ALA A 155 -4.31 -1.09 15.41
CA ALA A 155 -5.70 -1.00 15.81
C ALA A 155 -6.56 -0.37 14.70
N ALA A 156 -6.11 0.74 14.11
CA ALA A 156 -6.81 1.39 13.00
C ALA A 156 -7.00 0.45 11.82
N PHE A 157 -5.98 -0.32 11.41
CA PHE A 157 -6.10 -1.32 10.33
C PHE A 157 -7.11 -2.40 10.65
N ILE A 158 -7.11 -2.95 11.87
CA ILE A 158 -8.07 -3.96 12.32
C ILE A 158 -9.50 -3.41 12.24
N TYR A 159 -9.74 -2.22 12.78
CA TYR A 159 -11.09 -1.63 12.78
C TYR A 159 -11.57 -1.25 11.38
N LEU A 160 -10.69 -0.74 10.53
CA LEU A 160 -11.02 -0.44 9.13
C LEU A 160 -11.35 -1.72 8.34
N ASP A 161 -10.56 -2.77 8.49
CA ASP A 161 -10.86 -4.06 7.84
C ASP A 161 -12.21 -4.62 8.30
N LEU A 162 -12.46 -4.64 9.61
CA LEU A 162 -13.75 -5.09 10.17
C LEU A 162 -14.91 -4.24 9.65
N TYR A 163 -14.74 -2.91 9.57
CA TYR A 163 -15.75 -2.01 9.03
C TYR A 163 -16.13 -2.38 7.59
N PHE A 164 -15.13 -2.53 6.71
CA PHE A 164 -15.38 -2.92 5.33
C PHE A 164 -15.90 -4.35 5.22
N ALA A 165 -15.35 -5.31 5.96
CA ALA A 165 -15.82 -6.69 5.97
C ALA A 165 -17.28 -6.83 6.39
N MET A 166 -17.76 -5.97 7.29
CA MET A 166 -19.17 -5.95 7.70
C MET A 166 -20.10 -5.30 6.67
N ASN A 167 -19.62 -4.28 5.97
CA ASN A 167 -20.40 -3.58 4.94
C ASN A 167 -20.36 -4.30 3.59
N GLU A 168 -19.27 -5.04 3.32
CA GLU A 168 -19.03 -5.78 2.08
C GLU A 168 -18.64 -7.24 2.40
N PRO A 169 -19.55 -8.04 2.99
CA PRO A 169 -19.20 -9.36 3.54
C PRO A 169 -18.74 -10.39 2.49
N GLN A 170 -18.96 -10.13 1.22
CA GLN A 170 -18.52 -10.97 0.11
C GLN A 170 -17.18 -10.52 -0.49
N ASN A 171 -16.63 -9.39 -0.04
CA ASN A 171 -15.37 -8.88 -0.54
C ASN A 171 -14.19 -9.56 0.17
N PRO A 172 -13.41 -10.42 -0.50
CA PRO A 172 -12.33 -11.18 0.11
C PRO A 172 -11.11 -10.31 0.48
N ALA A 173 -11.08 -9.04 0.06
CA ALA A 173 -10.00 -8.12 0.39
C ALA A 173 -9.97 -7.75 1.88
N PHE A 174 -11.10 -7.91 2.61
CA PHE A 174 -11.21 -7.51 4.00
C PHE A 174 -11.29 -8.69 4.95
N ALA A 175 -10.51 -8.64 6.03
CA ALA A 175 -10.42 -9.71 7.01
C ALA A 175 -11.51 -9.63 8.07
N HIS A 176 -12.11 -10.78 8.40
CA HIS A 176 -13.07 -10.92 9.49
C HIS A 176 -12.41 -11.38 10.81
N ASN A 177 -11.21 -11.94 10.72
CA ASN A 177 -10.46 -12.48 11.85
C ASN A 177 -9.00 -12.01 11.78
N PHE A 178 -8.41 -11.76 12.94
CA PHE A 178 -7.05 -11.25 13.07
C PHE A 178 -6.25 -12.10 14.04
N ILE A 179 -5.00 -12.37 13.69
CA ILE A 179 -4.03 -13.00 14.56
C ILE A 179 -2.86 -12.03 14.73
N VAL A 180 -2.54 -11.69 15.98
CA VAL A 180 -1.42 -10.82 16.31
C VAL A 180 -0.28 -11.65 16.87
N PHE A 181 0.83 -11.72 16.13
CA PHE A 181 2.05 -12.34 16.59
C PHE A 181 2.95 -11.30 17.25
N ALA A 182 3.49 -11.66 18.41
CA ALA A 182 4.48 -10.84 19.10
C ALA A 182 5.68 -11.70 19.52
N PRO A 183 6.93 -11.18 19.44
CA PRO A 183 8.11 -11.90 19.89
C PRO A 183 8.00 -12.33 21.34
N SER A 184 8.36 -13.56 21.66
CA SER A 184 8.23 -14.18 23.00
C SER A 184 8.96 -13.42 24.12
N GLY A 185 10.04 -12.71 23.80
CA GLY A 185 10.81 -11.89 24.75
C GLY A 185 10.12 -10.57 25.16
N LEU A 186 9.01 -10.20 24.54
CA LEU A 186 8.34 -8.91 24.73
C LEU A 186 7.04 -8.99 25.54
N LYS A 187 6.88 -10.00 26.42
CA LYS A 187 5.65 -10.17 27.22
C LYS A 187 5.21 -8.91 27.96
N SER A 188 6.17 -8.13 28.48
CA SER A 188 5.92 -6.87 29.19
C SER A 188 5.35 -5.76 28.31
N SER A 189 5.58 -5.82 26.98
CA SER A 189 5.05 -4.82 26.01
C SER A 189 3.82 -5.31 25.26
N VAL A 190 3.61 -6.63 25.17
CA VAL A 190 2.47 -7.23 24.43
C VAL A 190 1.16 -6.92 25.14
N VAL A 191 1.08 -7.13 26.47
CA VAL A 191 -0.16 -6.88 27.25
C VAL A 191 -0.61 -5.43 27.16
N PRO A 192 0.27 -4.41 27.34
CA PRO A 192 -0.13 -3.01 27.12
C PRO A 192 -0.57 -2.75 25.68
N SER A 193 0.08 -3.37 24.67
CA SER A 193 -0.30 -3.23 23.26
C SER A 193 -1.69 -3.79 22.97
N LEU A 194 -2.01 -4.97 23.49
CA LEU A 194 -3.35 -5.56 23.37
C LEU A 194 -4.41 -4.68 24.04
N LYS A 195 -4.12 -4.14 25.22
CA LYS A 195 -5.01 -3.18 25.90
C LYS A 195 -5.24 -1.91 25.07
N THR A 196 -4.20 -1.43 24.38
CA THR A 196 -4.32 -0.28 23.48
C THR A 196 -5.24 -0.59 22.32
N ILE A 197 -5.12 -1.77 21.69
CA ILE A 197 -6.02 -2.20 20.62
C ILE A 197 -7.47 -2.30 21.13
N GLN A 198 -7.69 -2.94 22.28
CA GLN A 198 -9.02 -3.08 22.89
C GLN A 198 -9.68 -1.75 23.25
N LYS A 199 -8.88 -0.76 23.66
CA LYS A 199 -9.35 0.58 24.07
C LYS A 199 -9.31 1.60 22.94
N PHE A 200 -8.90 1.20 21.75
CA PHE A 200 -8.89 2.09 20.59
C PHE A 200 -10.32 2.57 20.31
N ASP A 201 -10.48 3.87 20.15
CA ASP A 201 -11.78 4.44 19.78
C ASP A 201 -11.95 4.37 18.26
N PRO A 202 -12.86 3.54 17.74
CA PRO A 202 -13.12 3.44 16.32
C PRO A 202 -13.49 4.77 15.65
N ALA A 203 -14.06 5.72 16.42
CA ALA A 203 -14.41 7.03 15.91
C ALA A 203 -13.22 7.86 15.44
N TRP A 204 -11.99 7.44 15.72
CA TRP A 204 -10.80 8.07 15.15
C TRP A 204 -10.65 7.82 13.64
N VAL A 205 -11.19 6.71 13.15
CA VAL A 205 -11.02 6.27 11.75
C VAL A 205 -12.33 5.91 11.05
N ILE A 206 -13.45 5.78 11.80
CA ILE A 206 -14.75 5.40 11.27
C ILE A 206 -15.80 6.43 11.72
N PRO A 207 -16.54 7.08 10.79
CA PRO A 207 -17.58 8.05 11.15
C PRO A 207 -18.65 7.47 12.07
N ALA A 208 -19.11 8.25 13.04
CA ALA A 208 -20.09 7.81 14.05
C ALA A 208 -21.45 7.34 13.47
N GLY A 209 -21.81 7.77 12.25
CA GLY A 209 -23.00 7.28 11.55
C GLY A 209 -22.90 5.84 11.03
N ALA A 210 -21.70 5.23 11.09
CA ALA A 210 -21.45 3.84 10.71
C ALA A 210 -21.68 2.86 11.89
N VAL A 211 -22.60 3.15 12.77
CA VAL A 211 -22.80 2.70 14.17
C VAL A 211 -23.09 1.21 14.39
N CYS A 212 -23.23 0.37 13.36
CA CYS A 212 -23.35 -1.09 13.59
C CYS A 212 -22.13 -1.73 14.26
N PHE A 213 -21.06 -0.96 14.42
CA PHE A 213 -19.73 -1.46 14.79
C PHE A 213 -19.48 -1.57 16.30
N GLN A 214 -20.00 -0.65 17.10
CA GLN A 214 -19.62 -0.54 18.52
C GLN A 214 -20.06 -1.73 19.40
N HIS A 215 -21.14 -2.43 19.05
CA HIS A 215 -21.66 -3.53 19.87
C HIS A 215 -21.07 -4.92 19.57
N LYS A 216 -20.41 -5.11 18.41
CA LYS A 216 -19.88 -6.43 18.02
C LYS A 216 -18.38 -6.62 18.26
N THR A 217 -17.61 -5.53 18.39
CA THR A 217 -16.16 -5.61 18.62
C THR A 217 -15.78 -6.06 20.04
N HIS A 218 -16.66 -5.91 21.03
CA HIS A 218 -16.40 -6.39 22.38
C HIS A 218 -16.49 -7.92 22.54
N ALA A 219 -16.99 -8.62 21.52
CA ALA A 219 -17.14 -10.08 21.54
C ALA A 219 -15.99 -10.85 20.87
N LEU A 220 -14.97 -10.15 20.35
CA LEU A 220 -13.88 -10.75 19.57
C LEU A 220 -12.55 -10.90 20.34
N PHE A 221 -12.52 -10.55 21.66
CA PHE A 221 -11.30 -10.66 22.47
C PHE A 221 -11.54 -11.45 23.75
#